data_629b49d123e707c40a220171d9847f38
#
_entry.id   629b49d123e707c40a220171d9847f38
#
_cell.length_a   1.000
_cell.length_b   1.000
_cell.length_c   1.000
_cell.angle_alpha   90.00
_cell.angle_beta   90.00
_cell.angle_gamma   90.00
#
_symmetry.space_group_name_H-M   'P 1'
#
loop_
_entity.id
_entity.type
_entity.pdbx_description
1 polymer ?
#
loop_
_entity_poly.entity_id
_entity_poly.type
_entity_poly.pdbx_seq_one_letter_code
_entity_poly.pdbx_strand_id
1 'polypeptide(L)'
;MEKKKAKLSLEKKHNLRVLALPDVAVKNKPTVEFKRVYGGLLVQNSDDKVFDDVQVVTKKRPTAEQTETMRFAMKVVKHCKSNAIVLAKGSATIGIGVGQTNRIWAAEQAIEHSNVPTEGAVLASDAFFPFDDCVTRAAQAGISAIVQPGGSIRDKDSILKADEHGIATVSYTHLRAHETAANL
;
A
#
# COMPACT_ATOMS: atom_id res chain seq x y z
N MET A 1 -4.50 -3.01 -29.26
CA MET A 1 -3.09 -2.80 -29.66
C MET A 1 -2.12 -3.03 -28.53
N GLU A 2 -2.39 -2.59 -27.31
CA GLU A 2 -1.51 -2.74 -26.13
C GLU A 2 -1.28 -4.20 -25.68
N LYS A 3 -2.34 -5.02 -25.61
CA LYS A 3 -2.22 -6.45 -25.24
C LYS A 3 -1.24 -7.23 -26.15
N LYS A 4 -1.18 -6.88 -27.44
CA LYS A 4 -0.28 -7.53 -28.40
C LYS A 4 1.18 -7.11 -28.18
N LYS A 5 1.42 -5.82 -27.82
CA LYS A 5 2.77 -5.33 -27.48
C LYS A 5 3.30 -5.95 -26.19
N ALA A 6 2.45 -6.05 -25.16
CA ALA A 6 2.81 -6.69 -23.89
C ALA A 6 3.19 -8.17 -24.09
N LYS A 7 2.40 -8.94 -24.85
CA LYS A 7 2.69 -10.34 -25.17
C LYS A 7 4.05 -10.48 -25.85
N LEU A 8 4.33 -9.69 -26.89
CA LEU A 8 5.61 -9.71 -27.62
C LEU A 8 6.81 -9.35 -26.76
N SER A 9 6.63 -8.45 -25.77
CA SER A 9 7.68 -8.10 -24.81
C SER A 9 7.98 -9.24 -23.84
N LEU A 10 6.94 -9.96 -23.40
CA LEU A 10 7.08 -11.12 -22.50
C LEU A 10 7.70 -12.34 -23.19
N GLU A 11 7.39 -12.57 -24.47
CA GLU A 11 7.93 -13.68 -25.26
C GLU A 11 9.46 -13.64 -25.43
N LYS A 12 10.08 -12.46 -25.27
CA LYS A 12 11.55 -12.30 -25.29
C LYS A 12 12.26 -12.86 -24.05
N LYS A 13 11.52 -13.19 -22.99
CA LYS A 13 12.07 -13.72 -21.75
C LYS A 13 11.86 -15.24 -21.67
N HIS A 14 12.87 -16.01 -22.05
CA HIS A 14 12.80 -17.47 -22.20
C HIS A 14 12.34 -18.23 -20.94
N ASN A 15 12.59 -17.68 -19.75
CA ASN A 15 12.25 -18.34 -18.49
C ASN A 15 10.94 -17.83 -17.86
N LEU A 16 10.21 -16.94 -18.55
CA LEU A 16 8.95 -16.42 -18.07
C LEU A 16 7.79 -17.35 -18.46
N ARG A 17 7.04 -17.77 -17.47
CA ARG A 17 5.80 -18.53 -17.68
C ARG A 17 4.63 -17.58 -17.65
N VAL A 18 3.86 -17.53 -18.73
CA VAL A 18 2.68 -16.67 -18.86
C VAL A 18 1.43 -17.55 -18.88
N LEU A 19 0.54 -17.32 -17.93
CA LEU A 19 -0.74 -18.02 -17.82
C LEU A 19 -1.85 -17.13 -18.37
N ALA A 20 -2.75 -17.70 -19.16
CA ALA A 20 -3.99 -17.05 -19.58
C ALA A 20 -5.11 -17.45 -18.62
N LEU A 21 -5.72 -16.46 -17.96
CA LEU A 21 -6.88 -16.65 -17.09
C LEU A 21 -8.06 -15.87 -17.69
N PRO A 22 -8.97 -16.54 -18.41
CA PRO A 22 -10.07 -15.86 -19.11
C PRO A 22 -10.98 -15.07 -18.17
N ASP A 23 -11.20 -15.57 -16.97
CA ASP A 23 -12.14 -15.03 -15.99
C ASP A 23 -11.52 -14.10 -14.95
N VAL A 24 -10.23 -13.76 -15.07
CA VAL A 24 -9.53 -12.89 -14.11
C VAL A 24 -10.17 -11.50 -14.00
N ALA A 25 -10.86 -11.03 -15.03
CA ALA A 25 -11.55 -9.75 -15.05
C ALA A 25 -13.00 -9.81 -14.53
N VAL A 26 -13.50 -11.01 -14.24
CA VAL A 26 -14.85 -11.17 -13.67
C VAL A 26 -14.78 -10.72 -12.21
N LYS A 27 -15.62 -9.75 -11.84
CA LYS A 27 -15.77 -9.36 -10.43
C LYS A 27 -16.28 -10.56 -9.64
N ASN A 28 -15.47 -11.04 -8.72
CA ASN A 28 -15.90 -12.07 -7.79
C ASN A 28 -17.10 -11.57 -6.99
N LYS A 29 -18.06 -12.45 -6.77
CA LYS A 29 -19.12 -12.20 -5.77
C LYS A 29 -18.46 -12.16 -4.40
N PRO A 30 -19.02 -11.39 -3.43
CA PRO A 30 -18.52 -11.44 -2.06
C PRO A 30 -18.40 -12.89 -1.61
N THR A 31 -17.24 -13.27 -1.18
CA THR A 31 -16.93 -14.64 -0.74
C THR A 31 -16.53 -14.64 0.72
N VAL A 32 -16.57 -15.81 1.33
CA VAL A 32 -16.11 -16.02 2.69
C VAL A 32 -14.73 -16.66 2.62
N GLU A 33 -13.79 -16.10 3.36
CA GLU A 33 -12.44 -16.63 3.48
C GLU A 33 -12.30 -17.47 4.74
N PHE A 34 -11.54 -18.55 4.64
CA PHE A 34 -11.28 -19.49 5.73
C PHE A 34 -9.80 -19.60 5.99
N LYS A 35 -9.39 -19.43 7.24
CA LYS A 35 -8.01 -19.66 7.67
C LYS A 35 -7.98 -20.69 8.79
N ARG A 36 -7.34 -21.84 8.53
CA ARG A 36 -7.14 -22.86 9.55
C ARG A 36 -6.14 -22.38 10.59
N VAL A 37 -6.51 -22.49 11.86
CA VAL A 37 -5.66 -22.25 13.02
C VAL A 37 -5.63 -23.48 13.90
N TYR A 38 -4.74 -23.52 14.90
CA TYR A 38 -4.74 -24.61 15.87
C TYR A 38 -6.05 -24.59 16.68
N GLY A 39 -6.76 -25.70 16.68
CA GLY A 39 -8.03 -25.85 17.41
C GLY A 39 -9.25 -25.23 16.75
N GLY A 40 -9.15 -24.67 15.52
CA GLY A 40 -10.33 -24.05 14.91
C GLY A 40 -10.14 -23.55 13.49
N LEU A 41 -11.11 -22.77 13.07
CA LEU A 41 -11.19 -22.13 11.77
C LEU A 41 -11.59 -20.67 11.96
N LEU A 42 -10.80 -19.74 11.44
CA LEU A 42 -11.17 -18.35 11.32
C LEU A 42 -12.00 -18.17 10.03
N VAL A 43 -13.13 -17.52 10.15
CA VAL A 43 -14.06 -17.27 9.05
C VAL A 43 -14.30 -15.79 8.97
N GLN A 44 -14.14 -15.21 7.78
CA GLN A 44 -14.33 -13.78 7.54
C GLN A 44 -14.89 -13.53 6.14
N ASN A 45 -15.50 -12.38 5.94
CA ASN A 45 -15.84 -11.93 4.60
C ASN A 45 -14.55 -11.57 3.85
N SER A 46 -14.54 -11.78 2.53
CA SER A 46 -13.43 -11.32 1.70
C SER A 46 -13.23 -9.81 1.83
N ASP A 47 -11.97 -9.41 1.94
CA ASP A 47 -11.60 -7.99 1.95
C ASP A 47 -11.60 -7.46 0.51
N ASP A 48 -12.76 -7.00 0.04
CA ASP A 48 -12.94 -6.49 -1.33
C ASP A 48 -12.67 -4.98 -1.45
N LYS A 49 -12.61 -4.29 -0.32
CA LYS A 49 -12.38 -2.85 -0.28
C LYS A 49 -10.88 -2.54 -0.35
N VAL A 50 -10.53 -1.47 -1.06
CA VAL A 50 -9.13 -1.09 -1.23
C VAL A 50 -8.90 0.36 -0.83
N PHE A 51 -9.86 1.26 -1.10
CA PHE A 51 -9.65 2.70 -1.00
C PHE A 51 -11.00 3.41 -0.86
N ASP A 52 -11.72 3.09 0.22
CA ASP A 52 -13.00 3.69 0.56
C ASP A 52 -12.83 4.71 1.71
N ASP A 53 -13.75 5.67 1.83
CA ASP A 53 -13.82 6.65 2.92
C ASP A 53 -12.50 7.40 3.17
N VAL A 54 -11.88 7.84 2.10
CA VAL A 54 -10.58 8.54 2.14
C VAL A 54 -10.73 9.99 2.57
N GLN A 55 -9.90 10.42 3.50
CA GLN A 55 -9.82 11.78 3.98
C GLN A 55 -8.41 12.34 3.77
N VAL A 56 -8.31 13.53 3.20
CA VAL A 56 -7.06 14.28 3.17
C VAL A 56 -6.86 14.90 4.54
N VAL A 57 -5.83 14.47 5.26
CA VAL A 57 -5.57 14.87 6.65
C VAL A 57 -4.51 15.96 6.79
N THR A 58 -3.76 16.27 5.73
CA THR A 58 -2.73 17.32 5.67
C THR A 58 -3.23 18.56 4.93
N LYS A 59 -2.55 19.70 5.16
CA LYS A 59 -2.81 20.97 4.45
C LYS A 59 -2.60 20.82 2.94
N LYS A 60 -1.53 20.14 2.53
CA LYS A 60 -1.28 19.82 1.13
C LYS A 60 -2.20 18.69 0.67
N ARG A 61 -2.89 18.90 -0.43
CA ARG A 61 -3.75 17.90 -1.04
C ARG A 61 -2.98 17.10 -2.09
N PRO A 62 -3.23 15.80 -2.25
CA PRO A 62 -2.64 15.04 -3.35
C PRO A 62 -3.20 15.52 -4.70
N THR A 63 -2.38 15.44 -5.73
CA THR A 63 -2.83 15.66 -7.10
C THR A 63 -3.70 14.48 -7.58
N ALA A 64 -4.40 14.65 -8.70
CA ALA A 64 -5.15 13.56 -9.31
C ALA A 64 -4.24 12.36 -9.67
N GLU A 65 -3.04 12.63 -10.18
CA GLU A 65 -2.05 11.60 -10.49
C GLU A 65 -1.58 10.86 -9.23
N GLN A 66 -1.27 11.59 -8.15
CA GLN A 66 -0.91 11.00 -6.88
C GLN A 66 -2.05 10.14 -6.31
N THR A 67 -3.30 10.58 -6.45
CA THR A 67 -4.48 9.82 -5.99
C THR A 67 -4.61 8.50 -6.74
N GLU A 68 -4.44 8.49 -8.06
CA GLU A 68 -4.45 7.24 -8.85
C GLU A 68 -3.27 6.33 -8.48
N THR A 69 -2.08 6.91 -8.25
CA THR A 69 -0.91 6.17 -7.77
C THR A 69 -1.16 5.56 -6.39
N MET A 70 -1.81 6.29 -5.48
CA MET A 70 -2.24 5.77 -4.17
C MET A 70 -3.18 4.57 -4.33
N ARG A 71 -4.19 4.66 -5.23
CA ARG A 71 -5.10 3.54 -5.51
C ARG A 71 -4.37 2.31 -5.99
N PHE A 72 -3.40 2.48 -6.88
CA PHE A 72 -2.57 1.39 -7.36
C PHE A 72 -1.72 0.80 -6.23
N ALA A 73 -1.00 1.63 -5.48
CA ALA A 73 -0.12 1.21 -4.38
C ALA A 73 -0.90 0.47 -3.28
N MET A 74 -2.11 0.94 -2.95
CA MET A 74 -3.00 0.27 -1.99
C MET A 74 -3.45 -1.12 -2.45
N LYS A 75 -3.72 -1.30 -3.75
CA LYS A 75 -4.03 -2.63 -4.28
C LYS A 75 -2.86 -3.60 -4.12
N VAL A 76 -1.64 -3.11 -4.23
CA VAL A 76 -0.43 -3.94 -4.05
C VAL A 76 -0.19 -4.22 -2.57
N VAL A 77 -0.17 -3.18 -1.71
CA VAL A 77 0.15 -3.34 -0.29
C VAL A 77 -0.85 -4.22 0.44
N LYS A 78 -2.11 -4.23 -0.01
CA LYS A 78 -3.17 -5.12 0.50
C LYS A 78 -2.77 -6.60 0.48
N HIS A 79 -1.99 -7.02 -0.52
CA HIS A 79 -1.56 -8.40 -0.69
C HIS A 79 -0.17 -8.67 -0.11
N CYS A 80 0.44 -7.67 0.51
CA CYS A 80 1.73 -7.81 1.18
C CYS A 80 1.56 -8.35 2.61
N LYS A 81 2.57 -9.06 3.09
CA LYS A 81 2.61 -9.51 4.49
C LYS A 81 3.02 -8.34 5.39
N SER A 82 2.22 -8.07 6.42
CA SER A 82 2.49 -7.02 7.42
C SER A 82 3.82 -7.26 8.19
N ASN A 83 4.49 -6.22 8.69
CA ASN A 83 4.30 -4.83 8.31
C ASN A 83 4.77 -4.61 6.88
N ALA A 84 4.04 -3.85 6.09
CA ALA A 84 4.35 -3.66 4.68
C ALA A 84 4.24 -2.19 4.24
N ILE A 85 5.21 -1.79 3.42
CA ILE A 85 5.24 -0.50 2.74
C ILE A 85 5.48 -0.73 1.25
N VAL A 86 4.73 -0.03 0.42
CA VAL A 86 4.90 -0.03 -1.03
C VAL A 86 5.16 1.39 -1.51
N LEU A 87 6.23 1.57 -2.27
CA LEU A 87 6.53 2.79 -3.00
C LEU A 87 6.11 2.62 -4.46
N ALA A 88 5.42 3.62 -5.01
CA ALA A 88 4.93 3.60 -6.38
C ALA A 88 5.09 4.94 -7.09
N LYS A 89 5.25 4.88 -8.41
CA LYS A 89 5.14 6.01 -9.35
C LYS A 89 4.19 5.62 -10.48
N GLY A 90 3.11 6.38 -10.65
CA GLY A 90 2.04 6.01 -11.57
C GLY A 90 1.48 4.61 -11.26
N SER A 91 1.49 3.73 -12.22
CA SER A 91 1.02 2.35 -12.08
C SER A 91 2.16 1.30 -11.98
N ALA A 92 3.30 1.70 -11.41
CA ALA A 92 4.44 0.82 -11.20
C ALA A 92 4.94 0.91 -9.75
N THR A 93 5.21 -0.24 -9.14
CA THR A 93 5.93 -0.31 -7.87
C THR A 93 7.42 -0.09 -8.10
N ILE A 94 8.05 0.71 -7.26
CA ILE A 94 9.47 1.03 -7.34
C ILE A 94 10.27 0.46 -6.17
N GLY A 95 9.61 0.18 -5.05
CA GLY A 95 10.21 -0.44 -3.87
C GLY A 95 9.13 -1.07 -2.99
N ILE A 96 9.42 -2.19 -2.38
CA ILE A 96 8.50 -2.92 -1.50
C ILE A 96 9.26 -3.43 -0.29
N GLY A 97 8.79 -3.06 0.91
CA GLY A 97 9.22 -3.63 2.18
C GLY A 97 8.09 -4.45 2.79
N VAL A 98 8.34 -5.71 3.13
CA VAL A 98 7.30 -6.65 3.58
C VAL A 98 7.75 -7.53 4.73
N GLY A 99 6.80 -7.94 5.57
CA GLY A 99 7.00 -8.94 6.62
C GLY A 99 7.94 -8.48 7.74
N GLN A 100 8.08 -7.17 7.91
CA GLN A 100 8.94 -6.61 8.94
C GLN A 100 8.23 -6.59 10.29
N THR A 101 9.00 -6.79 11.36
CA THR A 101 8.49 -6.71 12.74
C THR A 101 8.23 -5.27 13.17
N ASN A 102 8.84 -4.31 12.51
CA ASN A 102 8.69 -2.89 12.77
C ASN A 102 8.34 -2.14 11.48
N ARG A 103 7.43 -1.18 11.54
CA ARG A 103 6.95 -0.42 10.38
C ARG A 103 8.04 0.42 9.74
N ILE A 104 8.88 1.06 10.56
CA ILE A 104 9.99 1.85 10.03
C ILE A 104 10.95 1.00 9.19
N TRP A 105 11.21 -0.25 9.58
CA TRP A 105 12.06 -1.15 8.79
C TRP A 105 11.43 -1.52 7.46
N ALA A 106 10.10 -1.64 7.41
CA ALA A 106 9.41 -1.84 6.12
C ALA A 106 9.57 -0.61 5.21
N ALA A 107 9.52 0.60 5.77
CA ALA A 107 9.76 1.83 5.02
C ALA A 107 11.22 1.93 4.53
N GLU A 108 12.18 1.67 5.39
CA GLU A 108 13.61 1.63 5.04
C GLU A 108 13.88 0.61 3.94
N GLN A 109 13.39 -0.62 4.10
CA GLN A 109 13.54 -1.68 3.11
C GLN A 109 12.96 -1.28 1.74
N ALA A 110 11.76 -0.67 1.73
CA ALA A 110 11.14 -0.21 0.49
C ALA A 110 11.97 0.89 -0.21
N ILE A 111 12.56 1.80 0.57
CA ILE A 111 13.38 2.91 0.06
C ILE A 111 14.73 2.39 -0.44
N GLU A 112 15.42 1.58 0.36
CA GLU A 112 16.77 1.08 0.05
C GLU A 112 16.78 0.11 -1.15
N HIS A 113 15.72 -0.68 -1.30
CA HIS A 113 15.57 -1.62 -2.42
C HIS A 113 14.81 -1.01 -3.60
N SER A 114 14.61 0.30 -3.61
CA SER A 114 14.02 0.96 -4.78
C SER A 114 14.97 0.87 -5.97
N ASN A 115 14.42 0.43 -7.11
CA ASN A 115 15.16 0.26 -8.36
C ASN A 115 15.28 1.54 -9.19
N VAL A 116 14.66 2.64 -8.73
CA VAL A 116 14.71 3.98 -9.33
C VAL A 116 14.67 5.03 -8.21
N PRO A 117 15.06 6.31 -8.49
CA PRO A 117 14.97 7.38 -7.51
C PRO A 117 13.57 7.51 -6.89
N THR A 118 13.52 7.73 -5.58
CA THR A 118 12.25 7.76 -4.81
C THR A 118 11.58 9.13 -4.78
N GLU A 119 12.27 10.20 -5.23
CA GLU A 119 11.73 11.55 -5.26
C GLU A 119 10.42 11.61 -6.04
N GLY A 120 9.41 12.25 -5.43
CA GLY A 120 8.07 12.38 -6.01
C GLY A 120 7.21 11.13 -5.93
N ALA A 121 7.72 10.01 -5.41
CA ALA A 121 6.95 8.78 -5.27
C ALA A 121 5.82 8.91 -4.24
N VAL A 122 4.88 7.97 -4.32
CA VAL A 122 3.81 7.74 -3.34
C VAL A 122 4.19 6.56 -2.46
N LEU A 123 3.95 6.68 -1.16
CA LEU A 123 4.10 5.63 -0.17
C LEU A 123 2.73 5.14 0.29
N ALA A 124 2.50 3.83 0.23
CA ALA A 124 1.30 3.17 0.77
C ALA A 124 1.70 2.23 1.92
N SER A 125 0.95 2.31 3.01
CA SER A 125 1.13 1.47 4.20
C SER A 125 -0.08 0.55 4.42
N ASP A 126 0.19 -0.67 4.83
CA ASP A 126 -0.86 -1.66 5.15
C ASP A 126 -1.53 -1.41 6.51
N ALA A 127 -0.94 -0.58 7.40
CA ALA A 127 -1.52 -0.15 8.66
C ALA A 127 -1.03 1.27 9.04
N PHE A 128 -1.58 1.83 10.12
CA PHE A 128 -1.24 3.18 10.61
C PHE A 128 0.23 3.30 11.06
N PHE A 129 0.72 4.52 11.10
CA PHE A 129 2.04 4.82 11.66
C PHE A 129 1.94 4.99 13.18
N PRO A 130 2.66 4.17 13.97
CA PRO A 130 2.65 4.31 15.42
C PRO A 130 3.42 5.56 15.90
N PHE A 131 4.35 6.05 15.05
CA PHE A 131 5.21 7.21 15.30
C PHE A 131 5.40 8.02 14.00
N ASP A 132 5.99 9.21 14.12
CA ASP A 132 6.29 10.09 12.98
C ASP A 132 7.60 9.74 12.24
N ASP A 133 8.32 8.71 12.70
CA ASP A 133 9.58 8.23 12.13
C ASP A 133 9.44 7.81 10.66
N CYS A 134 8.36 7.10 10.33
CA CYS A 134 8.08 6.70 8.94
C CYS A 134 7.85 7.91 8.04
N VAL A 135 7.18 8.96 8.53
CA VAL A 135 6.96 10.20 7.77
C VAL A 135 8.28 10.95 7.60
N THR A 136 9.10 11.03 8.65
CA THR A 136 10.43 11.63 8.61
C THR A 136 11.32 10.92 7.59
N ARG A 137 11.33 9.59 7.61
CA ARG A 137 12.11 8.79 6.65
C ARG A 137 11.61 8.95 5.21
N ALA A 138 10.30 9.01 5.02
CA ALA A 138 9.68 9.28 3.73
C ALA A 138 10.08 10.66 3.19
N ALA A 139 10.07 11.70 4.04
CA ALA A 139 10.50 13.04 3.68
C ALA A 139 11.96 13.09 3.21
N GLN A 140 12.86 12.43 3.94
CA GLN A 140 14.28 12.31 3.58
C GLN A 140 14.49 11.61 2.23
N ALA A 141 13.60 10.69 1.87
CA ALA A 141 13.61 9.96 0.61
C ALA A 141 12.90 10.72 -0.52
N GLY A 142 12.40 11.94 -0.28
CA GLY A 142 11.71 12.76 -1.29
C GLY A 142 10.31 12.26 -1.65
N ILE A 143 9.69 11.43 -0.80
CA ILE A 143 8.29 10.98 -1.00
C ILE A 143 7.35 12.18 -0.97
N SER A 144 6.47 12.27 -1.95
CA SER A 144 5.59 13.44 -2.13
C SER A 144 4.18 13.26 -1.58
N ALA A 145 3.77 12.00 -1.40
CA ALA A 145 2.44 11.69 -0.89
C ALA A 145 2.41 10.33 -0.16
N ILE A 146 1.56 10.24 0.85
CA ILE A 146 1.41 9.05 1.71
C ILE A 146 -0.07 8.66 1.78
N VAL A 147 -0.35 7.37 1.77
CA VAL A 147 -1.65 6.80 2.08
C VAL A 147 -1.51 5.71 3.15
N GLN A 148 -2.27 5.85 4.22
CA GLN A 148 -2.29 4.92 5.35
C GLN A 148 -3.69 4.85 5.99
N PRO A 149 -4.05 3.77 6.68
CA PRO A 149 -5.22 3.81 7.56
C PRO A 149 -4.94 4.75 8.75
N GLY A 150 -5.97 5.48 9.16
CA GLY A 150 -5.93 6.24 10.41
C GLY A 150 -6.22 5.33 11.61
N GLY A 151 -6.14 5.89 12.81
CA GLY A 151 -6.53 5.20 14.05
C GLY A 151 -5.40 5.09 15.09
N SER A 152 -4.21 5.61 14.80
CA SER A 152 -3.16 5.72 15.81
C SER A 152 -3.47 6.82 16.82
N ILE A 153 -3.16 6.58 18.09
CA ILE A 153 -3.17 7.64 19.13
C ILE A 153 -2.27 8.81 18.75
N ARG A 154 -1.24 8.54 17.94
CA ARG A 154 -0.24 9.53 17.48
C ARG A 154 -0.44 9.98 16.03
N ASP A 155 -1.61 9.81 15.45
CA ASP A 155 -1.89 10.29 14.09
C ASP A 155 -1.59 11.78 13.94
N LYS A 156 -1.86 12.59 14.99
CA LYS A 156 -1.58 14.02 14.99
C LYS A 156 -0.09 14.33 14.78
N ASP A 157 0.82 13.56 15.39
CA ASP A 157 2.25 13.77 15.27
C ASP A 157 2.71 13.49 13.83
N SER A 158 2.24 12.39 13.24
CA SER A 158 2.50 12.02 11.85
C SER A 158 1.94 13.03 10.85
N ILE A 159 0.73 13.57 11.11
CA ILE A 159 0.12 14.61 10.25
C ILE A 159 0.89 15.91 10.32
N LEU A 160 1.27 16.36 11.53
CA LEU A 160 2.09 17.57 11.72
C LEU A 160 3.44 17.43 10.99
N LYS A 161 4.09 16.28 11.14
CA LYS A 161 5.36 16.00 10.47
C LYS A 161 5.21 16.00 8.95
N ALA A 162 4.12 15.44 8.42
CA ALA A 162 3.84 15.47 6.98
C ALA A 162 3.59 16.90 6.48
N ASP A 163 2.88 17.73 7.26
CA ASP A 163 2.67 19.14 6.94
C ASP A 163 3.98 19.94 6.95
N GLU A 164 4.88 19.71 7.92
CA GLU A 164 6.21 20.34 7.98
C GLU A 164 7.03 20.08 6.72
N HIS A 165 6.94 18.88 6.18
CA HIS A 165 7.67 18.47 4.98
C HIS A 165 6.88 18.64 3.68
N GLY A 166 5.67 19.19 3.73
CA GLY A 166 4.83 19.39 2.55
C GLY A 166 4.44 18.10 1.85
N ILE A 167 4.26 17.01 2.59
CA ILE A 167 3.80 15.70 2.09
C ILE A 167 2.27 15.66 2.15
N ALA A 168 1.62 15.34 1.04
CA ALA A 168 0.18 15.13 1.02
C ALA A 168 -0.16 13.77 1.65
N THR A 169 -0.92 13.77 2.74
CA THR A 169 -1.30 12.51 3.40
C THR A 169 -2.80 12.28 3.34
N VAL A 170 -3.14 11.07 2.95
CA VAL A 170 -4.50 10.55 2.91
C VAL A 170 -4.65 9.44 3.93
N SER A 171 -5.66 9.56 4.78
CA SER A 171 -6.08 8.54 5.71
C SER A 171 -7.36 7.88 5.23
N TYR A 172 -7.52 6.60 5.47
CA TYR A 172 -8.75 5.86 5.22
C TYR A 172 -9.13 5.06 6.47
N THR A 173 -10.42 4.81 6.65
CA THR A 173 -10.95 4.03 7.78
C THR A 173 -11.36 2.66 7.29
N HIS A 174 -10.41 1.75 7.12
CA HIS A 174 -10.71 0.36 6.81
C HIS A 174 -9.89 -0.54 7.72
N LEU A 175 -10.57 -1.25 8.61
CA LEU A 175 -9.96 -2.30 9.42
C LEU A 175 -9.86 -3.56 8.56
N ARG A 176 -8.65 -4.05 8.38
CA ARG A 176 -8.46 -5.36 7.78
C ARG A 176 -8.96 -6.44 8.74
N ALA A 177 -9.39 -7.55 8.19
CA ALA A 177 -10.01 -8.63 8.94
C ALA A 177 -9.14 -9.27 10.04
N HIS A 178 -7.82 -9.02 10.03
CA HIS A 178 -6.90 -9.43 11.09
C HIS A 178 -6.62 -8.35 12.14
N GLU A 179 -7.15 -7.14 11.94
CA GLU A 179 -7.08 -6.03 12.89
C GLU A 179 -8.41 -5.97 13.63
N THR A 180 -8.42 -6.50 14.85
CA THR A 180 -9.59 -6.36 15.72
C THR A 180 -9.49 -5.08 16.53
N ALA A 181 -10.63 -4.50 16.92
CA ALA A 181 -10.68 -3.32 17.79
C ALA A 181 -9.93 -3.51 19.13
N ALA A 182 -9.61 -4.74 19.50
CA ALA A 182 -8.81 -5.06 20.69
C ALA A 182 -7.29 -4.89 20.47
N ASN A 183 -6.85 -4.73 19.21
CA ASN A 183 -5.45 -4.54 18.84
C ASN A 183 -5.13 -3.07 18.46
N LEU A 184 -6.11 -2.18 18.61
CA LEU A 184 -6.00 -0.73 18.47
C LEU A 184 -5.86 -0.08 19.88
#